data_221937cad0ddcfc49fcc9553ca343e32
#
_entry.id   221937cad0ddcfc49fcc9553ca343e32
#
_cell.length_a   1.000
_cell.length_b   1.000
_cell.length_c   1.000
_cell.angle_alpha   90.00
_cell.angle_beta   90.00
_cell.angle_gamma   90.00
#
_symmetry.space_group_name_H-M   'P 1'
#
loop_
_entity.id
_entity.type
_entity.pdbx_description
1 polymer ?
#
loop_
_entity_poly.entity_id
_entity_poly.type
_entity_poly.pdbx_seq_one_letter_code
_entity_poly.pdbx_strand_id
1 'polypeptide(L)'
;MKIAVDFAAPLVYRAAWSVAHDEDPVTRARDVSMAKAQASDAVDLAARKALQCHGAIGYTFEYDLQLWLKRAWALAAAYGDVRFHRDRVARAIGI
;
A
#
# COMPACT_ATOMS: atom_id res chain seq x y z
N MET A 1 -7.04 -5.28 -10.19
CA MET A 1 -7.34 -4.33 -9.10
C MET A 1 -7.88 -4.99 -7.86
N LYS A 2 -9.01 -5.65 -7.97
CA LYS A 2 -9.66 -6.32 -6.84
C LYS A 2 -8.75 -7.35 -6.16
N ILE A 3 -8.02 -8.13 -6.95
CA ILE A 3 -7.10 -9.15 -6.41
C ILE A 3 -6.01 -8.51 -5.56
N ALA A 4 -5.42 -7.41 -6.02
CA ALA A 4 -4.37 -6.71 -5.29
C ALA A 4 -4.89 -6.16 -3.95
N VAL A 5 -6.09 -5.59 -3.94
CA VAL A 5 -6.73 -5.09 -2.72
C VAL A 5 -7.07 -6.25 -1.78
N ASP A 6 -7.59 -7.34 -2.31
CA ASP A 6 -7.93 -8.52 -1.53
C ASP A 6 -6.71 -9.17 -0.87
N PHE A 7 -5.54 -9.11 -1.51
CA PHE A 7 -4.29 -9.56 -0.91
C PHE A 7 -3.73 -8.57 0.12
N ALA A 8 -3.96 -7.28 -0.07
CA ALA A 8 -3.46 -6.26 0.85
C ALA A 8 -4.26 -6.20 2.15
N ALA A 9 -5.58 -6.40 2.08
CA ALA A 9 -6.46 -6.24 3.24
C ALA A 9 -6.09 -7.15 4.43
N PRO A 10 -5.83 -8.45 4.27
CA PRO A 10 -5.42 -9.30 5.39
C PRO A 10 -4.12 -8.83 6.04
N LEU A 11 -3.17 -8.33 5.26
CA LEU A 11 -1.91 -7.82 5.79
C LEU A 11 -2.11 -6.56 6.62
N VAL A 12 -3.01 -5.68 6.19
CA VAL A 12 -3.36 -4.47 6.96
C VAL A 12 -4.03 -4.85 8.28
N TYR A 13 -4.95 -5.80 8.26
CA TYR A 13 -5.61 -6.28 9.49
C TYR A 13 -4.62 -6.94 10.43
N ARG A 14 -3.70 -7.74 9.89
CA ARG A 14 -2.64 -8.36 10.69
C ARG A 14 -1.74 -7.30 11.32
N ALA A 15 -1.37 -6.27 10.56
CA ALA A 15 -0.54 -5.18 11.08
C ALA A 15 -1.24 -4.43 12.21
N ALA A 16 -2.53 -4.14 12.06
CA ALA A 16 -3.32 -3.46 13.07
C ALA A 16 -3.40 -4.29 14.36
N TRP A 17 -3.63 -5.59 14.23
CA TRP A 17 -3.64 -6.49 15.37
C TRP A 17 -2.28 -6.55 16.07
N SER A 18 -1.21 -6.62 15.28
CA SER A 18 0.16 -6.69 15.79
C SER A 18 0.53 -5.43 16.56
N VAL A 19 0.16 -4.27 16.07
CA VAL A 19 0.39 -3.00 16.77
C VAL A 19 -0.35 -2.97 18.11
N ALA A 20 -1.56 -3.52 18.15
CA ALA A 20 -2.40 -3.49 19.35
C ALA A 20 -1.97 -4.54 20.40
N HIS A 21 -1.50 -5.70 19.97
CA HIS A 21 -1.35 -6.87 20.86
C HIS A 21 0.06 -7.46 20.94
N ASP A 22 0.90 -7.27 19.92
CA ASP A 22 2.21 -7.90 19.87
C ASP A 22 3.24 -7.06 20.62
N GLU A 23 3.93 -7.66 21.58
CA GLU A 23 4.95 -7.00 22.37
C GLU A 23 6.34 -7.03 21.71
N ASP A 24 6.56 -7.93 20.75
CA ASP A 24 7.84 -8.03 20.05
C ASP A 24 7.97 -6.92 19.00
N PRO A 25 8.90 -5.97 19.19
CA PRO A 25 9.05 -4.87 18.26
C PRO A 25 9.51 -5.31 16.85
N VAL A 26 10.26 -6.42 16.74
CA VAL A 26 10.71 -6.93 15.44
C VAL A 26 9.54 -7.49 14.64
N THR A 27 8.70 -8.31 15.26
CA THR A 27 7.52 -8.90 14.63
C THR A 27 6.54 -7.80 14.23
N ARG A 28 6.31 -6.85 15.12
CA ARG A 28 5.42 -5.70 14.85
C ARG A 28 5.92 -4.88 13.66
N ALA A 29 7.22 -4.57 13.63
CA ALA A 29 7.82 -3.82 12.53
C ALA A 29 7.70 -4.58 11.21
N ARG A 30 7.92 -5.89 11.23
CA ARG A 30 7.76 -6.75 10.05
C ARG A 30 6.33 -6.71 9.52
N ASP A 31 5.34 -6.91 10.39
CA ASP A 31 3.93 -6.93 10.00
C ASP A 31 3.48 -5.59 9.42
N VAL A 32 3.87 -4.49 10.04
CA VAL A 32 3.55 -3.14 9.55
C VAL A 32 4.21 -2.89 8.20
N SER A 33 5.47 -3.27 8.03
CA SER A 33 6.20 -3.07 6.77
C SER A 33 5.62 -3.94 5.64
N MET A 34 5.21 -5.17 5.93
CA MET A 34 4.53 -6.02 4.95
C MET A 34 3.23 -5.38 4.47
N ALA A 35 2.42 -4.88 5.41
CA ALA A 35 1.16 -4.22 5.09
C ALA A 35 1.38 -2.97 4.25
N LYS A 36 2.34 -2.13 4.63
CA LYS A 36 2.64 -0.88 3.91
C LYS A 36 3.13 -1.15 2.49
N ALA A 37 4.04 -2.10 2.32
CA ALA A 37 4.57 -2.46 1.01
C ALA A 37 3.45 -2.97 0.10
N GLN A 38 2.63 -3.89 0.58
CA GLN A 38 1.56 -4.48 -0.21
C GLN A 38 0.45 -3.46 -0.52
N ALA A 39 0.08 -2.63 0.45
CA ALA A 39 -0.92 -1.59 0.25
C ALA A 39 -0.44 -0.54 -0.76
N SER A 40 0.82 -0.14 -0.71
CA SER A 40 1.39 0.81 -1.66
C SER A 40 1.40 0.26 -3.08
N ASP A 41 1.76 -1.02 -3.25
CA ASP A 41 1.71 -1.68 -4.56
C ASP A 41 0.26 -1.78 -5.07
N ALA A 42 -0.69 -2.12 -4.22
CA ALA A 42 -2.10 -2.21 -4.59
C ALA A 42 -2.66 -0.85 -5.03
N VAL A 43 -2.31 0.21 -4.32
CA VAL A 43 -2.73 1.57 -4.66
C VAL A 43 -2.12 2.03 -5.98
N ASP A 44 -0.85 1.76 -6.22
CA ASP A 44 -0.18 2.11 -7.47
C ASP A 44 -0.84 1.40 -8.66
N LEU A 45 -1.12 0.10 -8.53
CA LEU A 45 -1.80 -0.66 -9.56
C LEU A 45 -3.22 -0.12 -9.80
N ALA A 46 -3.96 0.16 -8.74
CA ALA A 46 -5.30 0.73 -8.83
C ALA A 46 -5.30 2.09 -9.51
N ALA A 47 -4.32 2.94 -9.18
CA ALA A 47 -4.17 4.27 -9.78
C ALA A 47 -3.92 4.17 -11.29
N ARG A 48 -3.02 3.28 -11.72
CA ARG A 48 -2.71 3.07 -13.14
C ARG A 48 -3.93 2.56 -13.92
N LYS A 49 -4.64 1.60 -13.35
CA LYS A 49 -5.85 1.05 -13.99
C LYS A 49 -6.97 2.07 -14.07
N ALA A 50 -7.14 2.88 -13.03
CA ALA A 50 -8.13 3.95 -13.02
C ALA A 50 -7.83 5.00 -14.09
N LEU A 51 -6.57 5.42 -14.23
CA LEU A 51 -6.16 6.33 -15.29
C LEU A 51 -6.47 5.77 -16.67
N GLN A 52 -6.16 4.49 -16.89
CA GLN A 52 -6.40 3.82 -18.15
C GLN A 52 -7.89 3.79 -18.51
N CYS A 53 -8.75 3.48 -17.54
CA CYS A 53 -10.19 3.42 -17.74
C CYS A 53 -10.79 4.80 -17.99
N HIS A 54 -10.41 5.80 -17.21
CA HIS A 54 -10.98 7.14 -17.28
C HIS A 54 -10.42 7.98 -18.43
N GLY A 55 -9.21 7.69 -18.88
CA GLY A 55 -8.63 8.34 -20.05
C GLY A 55 -9.43 8.10 -21.33
N ALA A 56 -10.21 7.00 -21.37
CA ALA A 56 -11.07 6.64 -22.49
C ALA A 56 -12.48 7.25 -22.42
N ILE A 57 -12.89 7.77 -21.24
CA ILE A 57 -14.29 8.17 -20.98
C ILE A 57 -14.48 9.70 -20.99
N GLY A 58 -13.41 10.49 -20.87
CA GLY A 58 -13.47 11.94 -21.02
C GLY A 58 -13.14 12.74 -19.76
N TYR A 59 -13.12 14.05 -19.95
CA TYR A 59 -12.50 15.00 -19.03
C TYR A 59 -13.24 15.25 -17.72
N THR A 60 -14.50 14.96 -17.63
CA THR A 60 -15.34 15.38 -16.49
C THR A 60 -14.97 14.69 -15.17
N PHE A 61 -14.51 13.44 -15.25
CA PHE A 61 -14.09 12.67 -14.07
C PHE A 61 -12.59 12.76 -13.81
N GLU A 62 -11.84 13.31 -14.74
CA GLU A 62 -10.38 13.33 -14.69
C GLU A 62 -9.87 14.21 -13.55
N TYR A 63 -10.54 15.33 -13.27
CA TYR A 63 -10.13 16.25 -12.21
C TYR A 63 -10.23 15.60 -10.82
N ASP A 64 -11.35 14.98 -10.51
CA ASP A 64 -11.54 14.30 -9.22
C ASP A 64 -10.59 13.11 -9.10
N LEU A 65 -10.41 12.35 -10.17
CA LEU A 65 -9.47 11.23 -10.21
C LEU A 65 -8.05 11.68 -9.90
N GLN A 66 -7.62 12.81 -10.46
CA GLN A 66 -6.28 13.35 -10.22
C GLN A 66 -6.04 13.68 -8.75
N LEU A 67 -7.04 14.19 -8.04
CA LEU A 67 -6.93 14.46 -6.61
C LEU A 67 -6.66 13.17 -5.82
N TRP A 68 -7.39 12.11 -6.12
CA TRP A 68 -7.18 10.81 -5.49
C TRP A 68 -5.82 10.20 -5.83
N LEU A 69 -5.38 10.33 -7.09
CA LEU A 69 -4.09 9.82 -7.54
C LEU A 69 -2.94 10.54 -6.84
N LYS A 70 -3.00 11.85 -6.73
CA LYS A 70 -1.96 12.63 -6.05
C LYS A 70 -1.86 12.24 -4.59
N ARG A 71 -3.00 12.05 -3.92
CA ARG A 71 -3.01 11.58 -2.54
C ARG A 71 -2.45 10.17 -2.40
N ALA A 72 -2.81 9.28 -3.31
CA ALA A 72 -2.31 7.90 -3.32
C ALA A 72 -0.79 7.86 -3.47
N TRP A 73 -0.24 8.64 -4.41
CA TRP A 73 1.21 8.70 -4.61
C TRP A 73 1.93 9.33 -3.41
N ALA A 74 1.35 10.37 -2.83
CA ALA A 74 1.91 10.98 -1.63
C ALA A 74 1.93 10.00 -0.46
N LEU A 75 0.85 9.24 -0.26
CA LEU A 75 0.78 8.23 0.80
C LEU A 75 1.72 7.06 0.54
N ALA A 76 1.91 6.66 -0.71
CA ALA A 76 2.84 5.58 -1.06
C ALA A 76 4.28 5.93 -0.70
N ALA A 77 4.67 7.21 -0.82
CA ALA A 77 5.99 7.68 -0.46
C ALA A 77 6.13 8.04 1.02
N ALA A 78 5.02 8.33 1.70
CA ALA A 78 5.02 8.75 3.10
C ALA A 78 5.43 7.58 4.03
N TYR A 79 6.20 7.88 5.08
CA TYR A 79 6.63 6.92 6.09
C TYR A 79 7.44 5.75 5.53
N GLY A 80 8.13 5.96 4.44
CA GLY A 80 8.93 4.95 3.74
C GLY A 80 8.20 4.39 2.52
N ASP A 81 8.95 4.18 1.45
CA ASP A 81 8.42 3.61 0.22
C ASP A 81 8.42 2.08 0.26
N VAL A 82 7.97 1.45 -0.83
CA VAL A 82 7.92 -0.01 -0.95
C VAL A 82 9.29 -0.64 -0.76
N ARG A 83 10.33 -0.02 -1.32
CA ARG A 83 11.70 -0.51 -1.23
C ARG A 83 12.19 -0.54 0.22
N PHE A 84 11.95 0.53 0.96
CA PHE A 84 12.29 0.60 2.38
C PHE A 84 11.61 -0.51 3.18
N HIS A 85 10.32 -0.70 2.97
CA HIS A 85 9.55 -1.68 3.73
C HIS A 85 9.88 -3.12 3.35
N ARG A 86 10.15 -3.40 2.07
CA ARG A 86 10.61 -4.72 1.63
C ARG A 86 11.96 -5.07 2.25
N ASP A 87 12.88 -4.11 2.29
CA ASP A 87 14.18 -4.30 2.91
C ASP A 87 14.04 -4.60 4.41
N ARG A 88 13.16 -3.87 5.08
CA ARG A 88 12.88 -4.08 6.51
C ARG A 88 12.29 -5.45 6.79
N VAL A 89 11.40 -5.94 5.94
CA VAL A 89 10.85 -7.30 6.04
C VAL A 89 11.95 -8.34 5.85
N ALA A 90 12.79 -8.16 4.83
CA ALA A 90 13.89 -9.07 4.55
C ALA A 90 14.84 -9.20 5.75
N ARG A 91 15.18 -8.09 6.38
CA ARG A 91 16.00 -8.11 7.59
C ARG A 91 15.34 -8.83 8.75
N ALA A 92 14.05 -8.64 8.92
CA ALA A 92 13.29 -9.25 10.01
C ALA A 92 13.21 -10.77 9.88
N ILE A 93 13.19 -11.30 8.65
CA ILE A 93 13.16 -12.74 8.40
C ILE A 93 14.56 -13.34 8.19
N GLY A 94 15.61 -12.55 8.33
CA GLY A 94 16.99 -13.04 8.31
C GLY A 94 17.62 -13.17 6.94
N ILE A 95 17.14 -12.42 5.96
CA ILE A 95 17.73 -12.44 4.61
C ILE A 95 18.75 -11.31 4.42
#